data_4f521322c14a5926ce54669960462089
#
_entry.id   4f521322c14a5926ce54669960462089
#
_cell.length_a   1.000
_cell.length_b   1.000
_cell.length_c   1.000
_cell.angle_alpha   90.00
_cell.angle_beta   90.00
_cell.angle_gamma   90.00
#
_symmetry.space_group_name_H-M   'P 1'
#
loop_
_entity.id
_entity.type
_entity.pdbx_description
1 polymer ?
#
loop_
_entity_poly.entity_id
_entity_poly.type
_entity_poly.pdbx_seq_one_letter_code
_entity_poly.pdbx_strand_id
1 'polypeptide(L)'
;MIGDPGGEKQRKIMTEEEVQKNMEGWKKQASQLIDFEGSNPAKFMRNSEWLSKLSLKDLIELMSKTTVQQMLERDLFQRKLKELTPIGLQEFIYPLMQGYDSVAMEVDLEIGGNDQIFNMIMGRNLSRIMLNKEKFIRGHELMEAPDTATMSKSSGNGINLSDTPEDVYGKAMSYPDELILKGLRLLTDMPIEEIWEIQEKMKAGDNPMSYKQKTAYEITKTIKGQKLADKAQKFFEKTVQNREITPEATIKTNVSGTLQLLEFLKKIDTENNSLSKIK
;
A
#
# COMPACT_ATOMS: atom_id res chain seq x y z
N MET A 1 -16.00 -5.66 -11.87
CA MET A 1 -16.08 -4.71 -10.74
C MET A 1 -15.30 -3.44 -11.05
N ILE A 2 -15.78 -2.30 -10.59
CA ILE A 2 -15.20 -0.99 -10.85
C ILE A 2 -14.11 -0.74 -9.81
N GLY A 3 -12.89 -0.37 -10.25
CA GLY A 3 -11.83 0.05 -9.35
C GLY A 3 -11.73 1.57 -9.27
N ASP A 4 -11.05 2.11 -8.24
CA ASP A 4 -10.82 3.56 -8.16
C ASP A 4 -10.09 4.04 -9.41
N PRO A 5 -10.58 5.07 -10.09
CA PRO A 5 -10.03 5.56 -11.35
C PRO A 5 -8.70 6.32 -11.20
N GLY A 6 -7.92 6.08 -10.16
CA GLY A 6 -6.68 6.79 -9.83
C GLY A 6 -5.50 6.68 -10.80
N GLY A 7 -5.66 6.13 -12.01
CA GLY A 7 -4.59 5.96 -13.00
C GLY A 7 -4.98 6.42 -14.42
N GLU A 8 -3.97 6.67 -15.26
CA GLU A 8 -4.15 7.06 -16.65
C GLU A 8 -4.80 5.99 -17.54
N LYS A 9 -4.73 4.72 -17.14
CA LYS A 9 -5.28 3.59 -17.88
C LYS A 9 -6.58 3.08 -17.25
N GLN A 10 -7.62 2.87 -18.07
CA GLN A 10 -8.81 2.12 -17.65
C GLN A 10 -8.38 0.76 -17.09
N ARG A 11 -8.76 0.48 -15.83
CA ARG A 11 -8.50 -0.82 -15.23
C ARG A 11 -9.37 -1.89 -15.88
N LYS A 12 -8.75 -3.04 -16.18
CA LYS A 12 -9.48 -4.23 -16.62
C LYS A 12 -10.49 -4.64 -15.53
N ILE A 13 -11.72 -4.91 -15.94
CA ILE A 13 -12.73 -5.48 -15.05
C ILE A 13 -12.27 -6.89 -14.67
N MET A 14 -12.13 -7.14 -13.36
CA MET A 14 -11.75 -8.47 -12.84
C MET A 14 -12.96 -9.40 -12.78
N THR A 15 -12.73 -10.68 -12.99
CA THR A 15 -13.74 -11.72 -12.74
C THR A 15 -13.94 -11.94 -11.25
N GLU A 16 -15.03 -12.62 -10.88
CA GLU A 16 -15.30 -12.91 -9.48
C GLU A 16 -14.26 -13.87 -8.89
N GLU A 17 -13.77 -14.84 -9.68
CA GLU A 17 -12.71 -15.77 -9.30
C GLU A 17 -11.39 -15.04 -9.04
N GLU A 18 -11.01 -14.10 -9.91
CA GLU A 18 -9.80 -13.27 -9.71
C GLU A 18 -9.90 -12.46 -8.42
N VAL A 19 -11.07 -11.91 -8.10
CA VAL A 19 -11.31 -11.16 -6.86
C VAL A 19 -11.21 -12.08 -5.65
N GLN A 20 -11.86 -13.25 -5.70
CA GLN A 20 -11.82 -14.22 -4.61
C GLN A 20 -10.38 -14.66 -4.30
N LYS A 21 -9.62 -15.02 -5.32
CA LYS A 21 -8.20 -15.39 -5.18
C LYS A 21 -7.35 -14.28 -4.56
N ASN A 22 -7.59 -13.03 -4.95
CA ASN A 22 -6.88 -11.90 -4.37
C ASN A 22 -7.23 -11.71 -2.88
N MET A 23 -8.50 -11.91 -2.50
CA MET A 23 -8.96 -11.75 -1.12
C MET A 23 -8.37 -12.77 -0.15
N GLU A 24 -8.16 -14.01 -0.58
CA GLU A 24 -7.55 -15.07 0.26
C GLU A 24 -6.17 -14.66 0.79
N GLY A 25 -5.37 -13.98 -0.04
CA GLY A 25 -4.06 -13.47 0.34
C GLY A 25 -4.11 -12.28 1.32
N TRP A 26 -5.15 -11.45 1.24
CA TRP A 26 -5.23 -10.23 2.04
C TRP A 26 -5.37 -10.49 3.53
N LYS A 27 -6.26 -11.41 3.93
CA LYS A 27 -6.44 -11.75 5.35
C LYS A 27 -5.14 -12.25 5.95
N LYS A 28 -4.43 -13.15 5.25
CA LYS A 28 -3.15 -13.69 5.71
C LYS A 28 -2.08 -12.61 5.86
N GLN A 29 -2.03 -11.65 4.94
CA GLN A 29 -1.08 -10.54 5.02
C GLN A 29 -1.45 -9.57 6.14
N ALA A 30 -2.72 -9.18 6.25
CA ALA A 30 -3.21 -8.25 7.24
C ALA A 30 -3.10 -8.80 8.68
N SER A 31 -3.22 -10.13 8.89
CA SER A 31 -3.10 -10.74 10.23
C SER A 31 -1.71 -10.60 10.87
N GLN A 32 -0.72 -10.07 10.16
CA GLN A 32 0.56 -9.69 10.77
C GLN A 32 0.46 -8.39 11.59
N LEU A 33 -0.54 -7.55 11.32
CA LEU A 33 -0.71 -6.22 11.94
C LEU A 33 -2.08 -6.04 12.59
N ILE A 34 -3.08 -6.82 12.18
CA ILE A 34 -4.48 -6.68 12.59
C ILE A 34 -4.95 -8.01 13.20
N ASP A 35 -5.56 -7.94 14.38
CA ASP A 35 -6.14 -9.10 15.03
C ASP A 35 -7.54 -9.39 14.47
N PHE A 36 -7.72 -10.60 13.95
CA PHE A 36 -9.00 -11.13 13.44
C PHE A 36 -9.68 -12.09 14.41
N GLU A 37 -9.13 -12.28 15.58
CA GLU A 37 -9.59 -13.15 16.64
C GLU A 37 -9.67 -12.36 17.95
N GLY A 38 -10.00 -13.01 19.07
CA GLY A 38 -10.03 -12.34 20.37
C GLY A 38 -11.35 -11.64 20.69
N SER A 39 -11.30 -10.69 21.62
CA SER A 39 -12.50 -10.01 22.18
C SER A 39 -13.04 -8.88 21.29
N ASN A 40 -12.21 -8.31 20.43
CA ASN A 40 -12.58 -7.24 19.48
C ASN A 40 -11.97 -7.52 18.09
N PRO A 41 -12.43 -8.57 17.41
CA PRO A 41 -11.83 -9.01 16.16
C PRO A 41 -12.16 -8.05 15.00
N ALA A 42 -11.17 -7.79 14.17
CA ALA A 42 -11.40 -7.13 12.89
C ALA A 42 -12.27 -8.02 11.97
N LYS A 43 -13.05 -7.39 11.09
CA LYS A 43 -13.93 -8.09 10.16
C LYS A 43 -13.63 -7.70 8.72
N PHE A 44 -13.49 -8.68 7.84
CA PHE A 44 -13.58 -8.46 6.41
C PHE A 44 -15.02 -8.47 5.96
N MET A 45 -15.45 -7.40 5.31
CA MET A 45 -16.78 -7.28 4.72
C MET A 45 -16.65 -7.05 3.22
N ARG A 46 -17.58 -7.57 2.45
CA ARG A 46 -17.61 -7.40 0.99
C ARG A 46 -18.70 -6.41 0.62
N ASN A 47 -18.34 -5.32 -0.02
CA ASN A 47 -19.34 -4.35 -0.45
C ASN A 47 -20.31 -4.89 -1.51
N SER A 48 -20.00 -6.00 -2.19
CA SER A 48 -20.97 -6.71 -3.01
C SER A 48 -22.20 -7.22 -2.23
N GLU A 49 -22.10 -7.42 -0.91
CA GLU A 49 -23.23 -7.85 -0.06
C GLU A 49 -24.36 -6.83 0.00
N TRP A 50 -24.06 -5.56 -0.17
CA TRP A 50 -25.06 -4.49 -0.24
C TRP A 50 -25.16 -3.82 -1.61
N LEU A 51 -24.04 -3.56 -2.31
CA LEU A 51 -24.06 -2.89 -3.61
C LEU A 51 -24.77 -3.70 -4.69
N SER A 52 -24.65 -5.04 -4.68
CA SER A 52 -25.35 -5.90 -5.66
C SER A 52 -26.87 -5.95 -5.48
N LYS A 53 -27.38 -5.51 -4.34
CA LYS A 53 -28.81 -5.46 -4.05
C LYS A 53 -29.45 -4.13 -4.45
N LEU A 54 -28.66 -3.12 -4.77
CA LEU A 54 -29.18 -1.81 -5.21
C LEU A 54 -29.84 -1.98 -6.57
N SER A 55 -31.11 -1.58 -6.65
CA SER A 55 -31.83 -1.46 -7.91
C SER A 55 -31.38 -0.22 -8.66
N LEU A 56 -31.76 -0.11 -9.94
CA LEU A 56 -31.54 1.13 -10.71
C LEU A 56 -32.19 2.33 -10.03
N LYS A 57 -33.35 2.15 -9.41
CA LYS A 57 -34.04 3.20 -8.65
C LYS A 57 -33.18 3.68 -7.47
N ASP A 58 -32.63 2.74 -6.70
CA ASP A 58 -31.79 3.06 -5.54
C ASP A 58 -30.51 3.78 -5.98
N LEU A 59 -29.91 3.38 -7.10
CA LEU A 59 -28.74 4.04 -7.66
C LEU A 59 -29.05 5.48 -8.09
N ILE A 60 -30.19 5.71 -8.77
CA ILE A 60 -30.62 7.06 -9.15
C ILE A 60 -30.89 7.91 -7.90
N GLU A 61 -31.52 7.34 -6.89
CA GLU A 61 -31.74 8.02 -5.62
C GLU A 61 -30.40 8.37 -4.94
N LEU A 62 -29.43 7.47 -4.92
CA LEU A 62 -28.09 7.72 -4.39
C LEU A 62 -27.39 8.85 -5.19
N MET A 63 -27.45 8.81 -6.50
CA MET A 63 -26.88 9.85 -7.38
C MET A 63 -27.52 11.22 -7.14
N SER A 64 -28.81 11.29 -6.78
CA SER A 64 -29.50 12.55 -6.50
C SER A 64 -29.01 13.25 -5.21
N LYS A 65 -28.22 12.58 -4.38
CA LYS A 65 -27.64 13.16 -3.14
C LYS A 65 -26.39 14.01 -3.40
N THR A 66 -25.92 14.09 -4.63
CA THR A 66 -24.74 14.89 -5.02
C THR A 66 -24.96 15.55 -6.38
N THR A 67 -24.08 16.44 -6.75
CA THR A 67 -24.13 17.14 -8.03
C THR A 67 -22.86 16.88 -8.85
N VAL A 68 -22.95 17.08 -10.18
CA VAL A 68 -21.78 17.00 -11.07
C VAL A 68 -20.70 17.99 -10.64
N GLN A 69 -21.09 19.21 -10.22
CA GLN A 69 -20.14 20.23 -9.76
C GLN A 69 -19.34 19.74 -8.54
N GLN A 70 -20.01 19.12 -7.55
CA GLN A 70 -19.34 18.56 -6.38
C GLN A 70 -18.40 17.41 -6.76
N MET A 71 -18.80 16.55 -7.71
CA MET A 71 -17.90 15.49 -8.19
C MET A 71 -16.67 16.06 -8.89
N LEU A 72 -16.85 17.14 -9.66
CA LEU A 72 -15.73 17.79 -10.34
C LEU A 72 -14.75 18.51 -9.42
N GLU A 73 -15.05 18.70 -8.13
CA GLU A 73 -14.09 19.21 -7.13
C GLU A 73 -12.95 18.25 -6.85
N ARG A 74 -13.09 16.97 -7.17
CA ARG A 74 -12.01 15.99 -7.01
C ARG A 74 -10.81 16.34 -7.90
N ASP A 75 -9.62 16.41 -7.31
CA ASP A 75 -8.37 16.75 -8.01
C ASP A 75 -8.13 15.93 -9.27
N LEU A 76 -8.46 14.64 -9.24
CA LEU A 76 -8.38 13.76 -10.40
C LEU A 76 -9.21 14.29 -11.58
N PHE A 77 -10.45 14.70 -11.33
CA PHE A 77 -11.33 15.22 -12.39
C PHE A 77 -10.88 16.60 -12.86
N GLN A 78 -10.42 17.45 -11.95
CA GLN A 78 -9.84 18.75 -12.30
C GLN A 78 -8.62 18.59 -13.22
N ARG A 79 -7.74 17.64 -12.91
CA ARG A 79 -6.58 17.31 -13.76
C ARG A 79 -7.02 16.80 -15.12
N LYS A 80 -7.94 15.82 -15.19
CA LYS A 80 -8.45 15.28 -16.44
C LYS A 80 -9.09 16.36 -17.33
N LEU A 81 -9.85 17.31 -16.75
CA LEU A 81 -10.41 18.43 -17.48
C LEU A 81 -9.34 19.35 -18.08
N LYS A 82 -8.29 19.67 -17.30
CA LYS A 82 -7.16 20.48 -17.76
C LYS A 82 -6.38 19.80 -18.89
N GLU A 83 -6.20 18.49 -18.79
CA GLU A 83 -5.47 17.67 -19.76
C GLU A 83 -6.34 17.23 -20.94
N LEU A 84 -7.60 17.65 -21.00
CA LEU A 84 -8.59 17.22 -21.99
C LEU A 84 -8.73 15.70 -22.09
N THR A 85 -8.47 15.00 -20.98
CA THR A 85 -8.62 13.54 -20.89
C THR A 85 -10.08 13.18 -20.60
N PRO A 86 -10.69 12.21 -21.32
CA PRO A 86 -12.06 11.82 -21.09
C PRO A 86 -12.32 11.33 -19.65
N ILE A 87 -13.46 11.72 -19.09
CA ILE A 87 -13.96 11.24 -17.80
C ILE A 87 -15.10 10.26 -18.07
N GLY A 88 -14.93 9.00 -17.67
CA GLY A 88 -15.98 8.00 -17.81
C GLY A 88 -17.09 8.21 -16.78
N LEU A 89 -18.35 8.02 -17.17
CA LEU A 89 -19.51 8.16 -16.25
C LEU A 89 -19.40 7.25 -15.02
N GLN A 90 -18.84 6.05 -15.17
CA GLN A 90 -18.61 5.12 -14.06
C GLN A 90 -17.61 5.69 -13.02
N GLU A 91 -16.74 6.61 -13.41
CA GLU A 91 -15.79 7.24 -12.49
C GLU A 91 -16.50 8.16 -11.48
N PHE A 92 -17.64 8.75 -11.85
CA PHE A 92 -18.49 9.49 -10.93
C PHE A 92 -19.24 8.61 -9.94
N ILE A 93 -19.55 7.36 -10.34
CA ILE A 93 -20.28 6.42 -9.48
C ILE A 93 -19.37 5.87 -8.37
N TYR A 94 -18.06 5.74 -8.62
CA TYR A 94 -17.14 5.15 -7.65
C TYR A 94 -17.14 5.84 -6.26
N PRO A 95 -17.01 7.16 -6.15
CA PRO A 95 -17.08 7.84 -4.85
C PRO A 95 -18.42 7.63 -4.12
N LEU A 96 -19.52 7.53 -4.88
CA LEU A 96 -20.84 7.24 -4.31
C LEU A 96 -20.93 5.82 -3.77
N MET A 97 -20.37 4.82 -4.45
CA MET A 97 -20.34 3.43 -3.98
C MET A 97 -19.51 3.31 -2.70
N GLN A 98 -18.30 3.89 -2.66
CA GLN A 98 -17.49 3.92 -1.43
C GLN A 98 -18.21 4.70 -0.32
N GLY A 99 -18.85 5.80 -0.65
CA GLY A 99 -19.66 6.55 0.31
C GLY A 99 -20.82 5.73 0.86
N TYR A 100 -21.48 4.93 0.03
CA TYR A 100 -22.55 4.06 0.44
C TYR A 100 -22.07 2.87 1.31
N ASP A 101 -20.83 2.41 1.13
CA ASP A 101 -20.22 1.43 2.04
C ASP A 101 -20.25 1.93 3.49
N SER A 102 -19.98 3.21 3.72
CA SER A 102 -20.07 3.84 5.05
C SER A 102 -21.49 3.85 5.62
N VAL A 103 -22.49 4.04 4.75
CA VAL A 103 -23.92 3.98 5.13
C VAL A 103 -24.31 2.54 5.47
N ALA A 104 -23.99 1.58 4.60
CA ALA A 104 -24.35 0.18 4.77
C ALA A 104 -23.72 -0.46 6.02
N MET A 105 -22.51 -0.03 6.39
CA MET A 105 -21.80 -0.49 7.58
C MET A 105 -22.04 0.39 8.82
N GLU A 106 -22.78 1.50 8.70
CA GLU A 106 -23.03 2.48 9.78
C GLU A 106 -21.74 2.95 10.47
N VAL A 107 -20.71 3.25 9.70
CA VAL A 107 -19.35 3.57 10.16
C VAL A 107 -19.33 4.85 10.99
N ASP A 108 -18.65 4.83 12.15
CA ASP A 108 -18.41 6.02 13.00
C ASP A 108 -17.16 6.79 12.58
N LEU A 109 -16.09 6.07 12.20
CA LEU A 109 -14.82 6.63 11.77
C LEU A 109 -14.29 5.85 10.55
N GLU A 110 -13.97 6.56 9.48
CA GLU A 110 -13.24 6.00 8.33
C GLU A 110 -11.81 6.51 8.32
N ILE A 111 -10.86 5.59 8.13
CA ILE A 111 -9.42 5.89 8.05
C ILE A 111 -8.93 5.49 6.66
N GLY A 112 -8.17 6.36 6.03
CA GLY A 112 -7.59 6.10 4.70
C GLY A 112 -6.42 7.01 4.36
N GLY A 113 -5.81 6.81 3.21
CA GLY A 113 -4.80 7.73 2.69
C GLY A 113 -5.39 9.10 2.33
N ASN A 114 -4.56 10.12 2.27
CA ASN A 114 -5.00 11.48 1.90
C ASN A 114 -5.63 11.53 0.50
N ASP A 115 -5.24 10.62 -0.39
CA ASP A 115 -5.84 10.44 -1.72
C ASP A 115 -7.31 9.98 -1.67
N GLN A 116 -7.76 9.42 -0.53
CA GLN A 116 -9.12 8.94 -0.31
C GLN A 116 -10.04 9.96 0.39
N ILE A 117 -9.53 11.13 0.78
CA ILE A 117 -10.30 12.13 1.56
C ILE A 117 -11.60 12.51 0.85
N PHE A 118 -11.58 12.72 -0.47
CA PHE A 118 -12.79 13.04 -1.21
C PHE A 118 -13.87 11.96 -1.08
N ASN A 119 -13.48 10.70 -1.24
CA ASN A 119 -14.40 9.56 -1.13
C ASN A 119 -14.92 9.41 0.32
N MET A 120 -14.05 9.60 1.32
CA MET A 120 -14.43 9.56 2.74
C MET A 120 -15.41 10.68 3.13
N ILE A 121 -15.22 11.91 2.56
CA ILE A 121 -16.16 13.02 2.74
C ILE A 121 -17.50 12.68 2.10
N MET A 122 -17.52 12.04 0.93
CA MET A 122 -18.75 11.56 0.30
C MET A 122 -19.49 10.61 1.27
N GLY A 123 -18.79 9.66 1.89
CA GLY A 123 -19.36 8.76 2.89
C GLY A 123 -19.93 9.49 4.10
N ARG A 124 -19.25 10.53 4.62
CA ARG A 124 -19.76 11.37 5.71
C ARG A 124 -21.05 12.10 5.32
N ASN A 125 -21.09 12.67 4.11
CA ASN A 125 -22.26 13.39 3.63
C ASN A 125 -23.46 12.45 3.45
N LEU A 126 -23.24 11.26 2.87
CA LEU A 126 -24.29 10.26 2.73
C LEU A 126 -24.79 9.73 4.08
N SER A 127 -23.90 9.47 5.04
CA SER A 127 -24.29 9.06 6.41
C SER A 127 -25.17 10.12 7.09
N ARG A 128 -24.83 11.41 6.91
CA ARG A 128 -25.67 12.50 7.45
C ARG A 128 -27.04 12.55 6.79
N ILE A 129 -27.11 12.43 5.47
CA ILE A 129 -28.36 12.53 4.71
C ILE A 129 -29.26 11.29 4.94
N MET A 130 -28.68 10.08 4.92
CA MET A 130 -29.44 8.83 4.90
C MET A 130 -29.69 8.25 6.29
N LEU A 131 -28.76 8.47 7.24
CA LEU A 131 -28.84 7.90 8.60
C LEU A 131 -29.03 8.97 9.69
N ASN A 132 -28.97 10.26 9.34
CA ASN A 132 -28.88 11.36 10.31
C ASN A 132 -27.74 11.15 11.33
N LYS A 133 -26.60 10.60 10.86
CA LYS A 133 -25.45 10.20 11.68
C LYS A 133 -24.21 11.00 11.28
N GLU A 134 -23.54 11.58 12.29
CA GLU A 134 -22.21 12.14 12.08
C GLU A 134 -21.17 11.02 11.95
N LYS A 135 -20.31 11.15 10.96
CA LYS A 135 -19.20 10.24 10.69
C LYS A 135 -17.90 11.04 10.65
N PHE A 136 -16.88 10.54 11.34
CA PHE A 136 -15.56 11.12 11.31
C PHE A 136 -14.71 10.51 10.18
N ILE A 137 -13.76 11.29 9.70
CA ILE A 137 -12.76 10.84 8.72
C ILE A 137 -11.37 11.20 9.21
N ARG A 138 -10.39 10.33 8.93
CA ARG A 138 -8.99 10.56 9.23
C ARG A 138 -8.13 10.19 8.01
N GLY A 139 -7.56 11.22 7.36
CA GLY A 139 -6.57 11.03 6.32
C GLY A 139 -5.19 10.78 6.89
N HIS A 140 -4.42 9.89 6.27
CA HIS A 140 -3.02 9.64 6.57
C HIS A 140 -2.16 9.99 5.37
N GLU A 141 -0.99 10.53 5.66
CA GLU A 141 0.06 10.73 4.65
C GLU A 141 0.44 9.39 4.02
N LEU A 142 0.67 9.39 2.71
CA LEU A 142 1.13 8.21 1.99
C LEU A 142 2.65 8.11 2.02
N MET A 143 3.16 6.88 2.14
CA MET A 143 4.56 6.63 1.92
C MET A 143 4.85 6.65 0.43
N GLU A 144 5.83 7.45 0.02
CA GLU A 144 6.29 7.55 -1.35
C GLU A 144 7.50 6.63 -1.58
N ALA A 145 7.68 6.21 -2.82
CA ALA A 145 8.88 5.50 -3.25
C ALA A 145 10.05 6.50 -3.44
N PRO A 146 11.30 6.00 -3.54
CA PRO A 146 12.49 6.84 -3.72
C PRO A 146 12.45 7.79 -4.90
N ASP A 147 11.70 7.45 -5.94
CA ASP A 147 11.51 8.23 -7.17
C ASP A 147 10.31 9.19 -7.10
N THR A 148 9.80 9.48 -5.90
CA THR A 148 8.58 10.27 -5.65
C THR A 148 7.28 9.67 -6.21
N ALA A 149 7.35 8.49 -6.82
CA ALA A 149 6.18 7.76 -7.25
C ALA A 149 5.47 7.12 -6.05
N THR A 150 4.15 7.04 -6.08
CA THR A 150 3.40 6.30 -5.06
C THR A 150 3.83 4.83 -5.07
N MET A 151 4.18 4.29 -3.91
CA MET A 151 4.48 2.87 -3.77
C MET A 151 3.32 2.04 -4.26
N SER A 152 3.56 1.16 -5.20
CA SER A 152 2.53 0.26 -5.71
C SER A 152 3.06 -1.14 -5.92
N LYS A 153 2.18 -2.13 -5.75
CA LYS A 153 2.51 -3.53 -6.00
C LYS A 153 2.96 -3.78 -7.44
N SER A 154 2.42 -3.04 -8.39
CA SER A 154 2.75 -3.17 -9.82
C SER A 154 4.11 -2.59 -10.20
N SER A 155 4.61 -1.59 -9.48
CA SER A 155 5.94 -1.01 -9.69
C SER A 155 7.04 -1.76 -8.94
N GLY A 156 6.71 -2.64 -7.99
CA GLY A 156 7.69 -3.42 -7.23
C GLY A 156 8.62 -2.58 -6.33
N ASN A 157 8.32 -1.30 -6.14
CA ASN A 157 9.14 -0.32 -5.44
C ASN A 157 8.77 -0.15 -3.96
N GLY A 158 7.82 -0.95 -3.45
CA GLY A 158 7.35 -0.89 -2.08
C GLY A 158 7.69 -2.13 -1.27
N ILE A 159 7.63 -2.01 0.05
CA ILE A 159 7.69 -3.12 0.98
C ILE A 159 6.31 -3.78 1.03
N ASN A 160 6.26 -5.10 0.78
CA ASN A 160 5.03 -5.86 0.90
C ASN A 160 4.99 -6.62 2.23
N LEU A 161 3.81 -6.77 2.80
CA LEU A 161 3.64 -7.60 4.02
C LEU A 161 4.01 -9.08 3.79
N SER A 162 3.99 -9.55 2.54
CA SER A 162 4.39 -10.90 2.14
C SER A 162 5.90 -11.07 1.93
N ASP A 163 6.68 -9.99 1.89
CA ASP A 163 8.14 -10.07 1.70
C ASP A 163 8.80 -10.84 2.84
N THR A 164 9.95 -11.45 2.57
CA THR A 164 10.78 -12.06 3.62
C THR A 164 11.33 -11.00 4.58
N PRO A 165 11.72 -11.32 5.80
CA PRO A 165 12.34 -10.35 6.72
C PRO A 165 13.59 -9.68 6.12
N GLU A 166 14.41 -10.44 5.39
CA GLU A 166 15.61 -9.98 4.70
C GLU A 166 15.27 -8.99 3.57
N ASP A 167 14.21 -9.26 2.80
CA ASP A 167 13.72 -8.37 1.75
C ASP A 167 13.13 -7.09 2.32
N VAL A 168 12.35 -7.18 3.40
CA VAL A 168 11.80 -6.00 4.10
C VAL A 168 12.94 -5.09 4.56
N TYR A 169 13.95 -5.67 5.22
CA TYR A 169 15.12 -4.94 5.71
C TYR A 169 15.93 -4.32 4.54
N GLY A 170 16.23 -5.12 3.53
CA GLY A 170 16.99 -4.68 2.37
C GLY A 170 16.28 -3.58 1.58
N LYS A 171 14.98 -3.69 1.36
CA LYS A 171 14.16 -2.65 0.72
C LYS A 171 14.14 -1.36 1.54
N ALA A 172 13.97 -1.44 2.86
CA ALA A 172 14.02 -0.28 3.73
C ALA A 172 15.39 0.40 3.71
N MET A 173 16.47 -0.39 3.67
CA MET A 173 17.85 0.12 3.48
C MET A 173 18.08 0.78 2.11
N SER A 174 17.30 0.47 1.09
CA SER A 174 17.42 1.09 -0.23
C SER A 174 16.73 2.47 -0.32
N TYR A 175 15.93 2.86 0.67
CA TYR A 175 15.27 4.17 0.66
C TYR A 175 16.30 5.30 0.80
N PRO A 176 16.06 6.44 0.14
CA PRO A 176 16.92 7.62 0.31
C PRO A 176 16.81 8.18 1.73
N ASP A 177 17.81 8.96 2.12
CA ASP A 177 17.94 9.47 3.49
C ASP A 177 16.78 10.42 3.87
N GLU A 178 16.19 11.10 2.90
CA GLU A 178 15.02 11.97 3.07
C GLU A 178 13.77 11.21 3.56
N LEU A 179 13.71 9.90 3.31
CA LEU A 179 12.59 9.06 3.74
C LEU A 179 12.79 8.41 5.12
N ILE A 180 13.93 8.58 5.78
CA ILE A 180 14.22 8.00 7.10
C ILE A 180 13.14 8.41 8.12
N LEU A 181 12.97 9.72 8.33
CA LEU A 181 12.01 10.23 9.32
C LEU A 181 10.57 9.90 8.96
N LYS A 182 10.23 9.95 7.66
CA LYS A 182 8.92 9.59 7.16
C LYS A 182 8.65 8.10 7.38
N GLY A 183 9.63 7.24 7.11
CA GLY A 183 9.56 5.80 7.34
C GLY A 183 9.35 5.46 8.82
N LEU A 184 10.11 6.08 9.73
CA LEU A 184 9.95 5.91 11.17
C LEU A 184 8.53 6.32 11.63
N ARG A 185 8.03 7.47 11.16
CA ARG A 185 6.73 8.01 11.56
C ARG A 185 5.55 7.21 11.03
N LEU A 186 5.62 6.70 9.80
CA LEU A 186 4.47 6.07 9.13
C LEU A 186 4.46 4.55 9.21
N LEU A 187 5.64 3.92 9.38
CA LEU A 187 5.76 2.46 9.25
C LEU A 187 6.25 1.78 10.53
N THR A 188 6.37 2.52 11.64
CA THR A 188 6.83 1.95 12.91
C THR A 188 6.01 2.47 14.09
N ASP A 189 6.13 1.79 15.23
CA ASP A 189 5.51 2.19 16.50
C ASP A 189 6.45 3.07 17.36
N MET A 190 7.50 3.65 16.75
CA MET A 190 8.45 4.50 17.46
C MET A 190 7.77 5.75 18.02
N PRO A 191 8.00 6.08 19.31
CA PRO A 191 7.48 7.32 19.88
C PRO A 191 7.91 8.55 19.10
N ILE A 192 7.00 9.50 18.94
CA ILE A 192 7.25 10.71 18.14
C ILE A 192 8.42 11.55 18.69
N GLU A 193 8.61 11.52 20.01
CA GLU A 193 9.69 12.20 20.72
C GLU A 193 11.06 11.67 20.27
N GLU A 194 11.20 10.35 20.13
CA GLU A 194 12.43 9.73 19.63
C GLU A 194 12.69 10.11 18.16
N ILE A 195 11.64 10.21 17.35
CA ILE A 195 11.76 10.63 15.95
C ILE A 195 12.24 12.08 15.87
N TRP A 196 11.74 12.96 16.73
CA TRP A 196 12.22 14.35 16.81
C TRP A 196 13.68 14.44 17.25
N GLU A 197 14.11 13.64 18.21
CA GLU A 197 15.53 13.59 18.59
C GLU A 197 16.43 13.16 17.42
N ILE A 198 16.00 12.15 16.66
CA ILE A 198 16.71 11.71 15.45
C ILE A 198 16.77 12.84 14.43
N GLN A 199 15.66 13.55 14.22
CA GLN A 199 15.62 14.70 13.31
C GLN A 199 16.63 15.79 13.69
N GLU A 200 16.71 16.16 14.95
CA GLU A 200 17.67 17.19 15.41
C GLU A 200 19.12 16.72 15.26
N LYS A 201 19.41 15.45 15.55
CA LYS A 201 20.76 14.90 15.35
C LYS A 201 21.16 14.85 13.87
N MET A 202 20.25 14.45 12.99
CA MET A 202 20.48 14.48 11.54
C MET A 202 20.71 15.90 11.03
N LYS A 203 19.96 16.90 11.53
CA LYS A 203 20.19 18.32 11.20
C LYS A 203 21.55 18.84 11.70
N ALA A 204 22.04 18.30 12.83
CA ALA A 204 23.33 18.61 13.38
C ALA A 204 24.52 18.00 12.61
N GLY A 205 24.23 17.16 11.60
CA GLY A 205 25.23 16.56 10.72
C GLY A 205 25.63 15.13 11.09
N ASP A 206 24.86 14.45 11.93
CA ASP A 206 25.08 13.02 12.22
C ASP A 206 24.97 12.19 10.93
N ASN A 207 25.75 11.12 10.87
CA ASN A 207 25.72 10.21 9.74
C ASN A 207 24.34 9.52 9.60
N PRO A 208 23.61 9.74 8.50
CA PRO A 208 22.28 9.18 8.31
C PRO A 208 22.24 7.64 8.23
N MET A 209 23.37 7.00 7.95
CA MET A 209 23.44 5.54 7.80
C MET A 209 22.96 4.79 9.06
N SER A 210 23.32 5.25 10.26
CA SER A 210 22.88 4.64 11.51
C SER A 210 21.36 4.73 11.71
N TYR A 211 20.77 5.86 11.32
CA TYR A 211 19.32 6.07 11.38
C TYR A 211 18.58 5.30 10.30
N LYS A 212 19.18 5.13 9.12
CA LYS A 212 18.65 4.26 8.07
C LYS A 212 18.59 2.80 8.52
N GLN A 213 19.66 2.30 9.15
CA GLN A 213 19.68 0.96 9.74
C GLN A 213 18.62 0.80 10.84
N LYS A 214 18.48 1.80 11.72
CA LYS A 214 17.44 1.82 12.75
C LYS A 214 16.04 1.79 12.12
N THR A 215 15.81 2.59 11.08
CA THR A 215 14.53 2.60 10.35
C THR A 215 14.23 1.25 9.72
N ALA A 216 15.19 0.63 9.04
CA ALA A 216 15.03 -0.69 8.44
C ALA A 216 14.73 -1.76 9.49
N TYR A 217 15.42 -1.69 10.63
CA TYR A 217 15.18 -2.59 11.75
C TYR A 217 13.78 -2.43 12.33
N GLU A 218 13.36 -1.20 12.67
CA GLU A 218 12.04 -0.95 13.26
C GLU A 218 10.89 -1.30 12.30
N ILE A 219 11.01 -0.99 11.01
CA ILE A 219 10.02 -1.43 9.99
C ILE A 219 9.94 -2.95 9.96
N THR A 220 11.07 -3.65 9.91
CA THR A 220 11.09 -5.12 9.89
C THR A 220 10.50 -5.70 11.17
N LYS A 221 10.80 -5.11 12.31
CA LYS A 221 10.29 -5.51 13.63
C LYS A 221 8.77 -5.32 13.71
N THR A 222 8.23 -4.21 13.22
CA THR A 222 6.78 -3.95 13.19
C THR A 222 6.05 -4.98 12.34
N ILE A 223 6.59 -5.36 11.17
CA ILE A 223 5.93 -6.28 10.23
C ILE A 223 6.16 -7.75 10.62
N LYS A 224 7.37 -8.13 11.06
CA LYS A 224 7.82 -9.53 11.21
C LYS A 224 8.10 -9.95 12.64
N GLY A 225 8.14 -9.01 13.56
CA GLY A 225 8.51 -9.22 14.94
C GLY A 225 10.03 -9.18 15.18
N GLN A 226 10.40 -8.93 16.43
CA GLN A 226 11.79 -8.65 16.83
C GLN A 226 12.78 -9.74 16.44
N LYS A 227 12.47 -11.01 16.70
CA LYS A 227 13.40 -12.13 16.41
C LYS A 227 13.78 -12.23 14.92
N LEU A 228 12.86 -11.90 14.02
CA LEU A 228 13.11 -11.93 12.59
C LEU A 228 13.83 -10.66 12.13
N ALA A 229 13.56 -9.51 12.74
CA ALA A 229 14.31 -8.29 12.52
C ALA A 229 15.80 -8.44 12.90
N ASP A 230 16.10 -9.05 14.07
CA ASP A 230 17.47 -9.32 14.49
C ASP A 230 18.24 -10.21 13.48
N LYS A 231 17.54 -11.21 12.92
CA LYS A 231 18.13 -12.09 11.89
C LYS A 231 18.36 -11.35 10.57
N ALA A 232 17.38 -10.56 10.12
CA ALA A 232 17.47 -9.80 8.89
C ALA A 232 18.58 -8.76 8.93
N GLN A 233 18.74 -8.05 10.05
CA GLN A 233 19.84 -7.12 10.26
C GLN A 233 21.20 -7.82 10.16
N LYS A 234 21.40 -8.91 10.90
CA LYS A 234 22.66 -9.68 10.85
C LYS A 234 22.95 -10.26 9.46
N PHE A 235 21.93 -10.69 8.76
CA PHE A 235 22.05 -11.17 7.39
C PHE A 235 22.53 -10.04 6.47
N PHE A 236 21.91 -8.85 6.57
CA PHE A 236 22.28 -7.67 5.77
C PHE A 236 23.71 -7.20 6.06
N GLU A 237 24.11 -7.14 7.34
CA GLU A 237 25.47 -6.80 7.75
C GLU A 237 26.50 -7.74 7.13
N LYS A 238 26.27 -9.05 7.19
CA LYS A 238 27.17 -10.04 6.61
C LYS A 238 27.24 -9.99 5.09
N THR A 239 26.09 -10.02 4.44
CA THR A 239 26.02 -10.21 2.99
C THR A 239 26.24 -8.93 2.19
N VAL A 240 25.74 -7.80 2.67
CA VAL A 240 25.78 -6.54 1.93
C VAL A 240 26.92 -5.64 2.42
N GLN A 241 27.07 -5.45 3.74
CA GLN A 241 28.12 -4.58 4.28
C GLN A 241 29.50 -5.25 4.24
N ASN A 242 29.59 -6.47 4.80
CA ASN A 242 30.86 -7.21 4.82
C ASN A 242 31.13 -8.01 3.54
N ARG A 243 30.13 -8.14 2.66
CA ARG A 243 30.21 -8.90 1.40
C ARG A 243 30.61 -10.36 1.62
N GLU A 244 30.19 -10.94 2.75
CA GLU A 244 30.41 -12.35 3.04
C GLU A 244 29.45 -13.22 2.22
N ILE A 245 29.97 -14.29 1.61
CA ILE A 245 29.14 -15.28 0.92
C ILE A 245 28.58 -16.23 1.97
N THR A 246 27.26 -16.12 2.26
CA THR A 246 26.58 -17.03 3.17
C THR A 246 25.85 -18.13 2.42
N PRO A 247 25.58 -19.30 3.04
CA PRO A 247 24.80 -20.36 2.40
C PRO A 247 23.41 -19.87 1.94
N GLU A 248 22.77 -18.99 2.71
CA GLU A 248 21.46 -18.42 2.42
C GLU A 248 21.49 -17.46 1.23
N ALA A 249 22.63 -16.80 0.98
CA ALA A 249 22.84 -15.91 -0.16
C ALA A 249 23.43 -16.66 -1.39
N THR A 250 23.54 -17.97 -1.32
CA THR A 250 24.19 -18.78 -2.35
C THR A 250 23.16 -19.65 -3.09
N ILE A 251 23.02 -19.48 -4.39
CA ILE A 251 22.26 -20.38 -5.26
C ILE A 251 23.25 -21.33 -5.92
N LYS A 252 23.11 -22.63 -5.66
CA LYS A 252 23.91 -23.67 -6.30
C LYS A 252 23.16 -24.19 -7.53
N THR A 253 23.77 -24.09 -8.69
CA THR A 253 23.23 -24.64 -9.94
C THR A 253 24.30 -25.40 -10.69
N ASN A 254 23.94 -26.51 -11.34
CA ASN A 254 24.80 -27.27 -12.20
C ASN A 254 24.75 -26.72 -13.62
N VAL A 255 25.89 -26.27 -14.13
CA VAL A 255 26.02 -25.77 -15.50
C VAL A 255 27.03 -26.64 -16.23
N SER A 256 26.65 -27.21 -17.37
CA SER A 256 27.54 -27.93 -18.28
C SER A 256 27.82 -27.05 -19.48
N GLY A 257 29.12 -26.80 -19.74
CA GLY A 257 29.58 -26.01 -20.89
C GLY A 257 29.74 -24.51 -20.61
N THR A 258 30.01 -23.72 -21.64
CA THR A 258 30.15 -22.26 -21.55
C THR A 258 28.83 -21.59 -21.80
N LEU A 259 28.39 -20.71 -20.87
CA LEU A 259 27.18 -19.91 -20.98
C LEU A 259 27.52 -18.42 -20.89
N GLN A 260 26.79 -17.60 -21.64
CA GLN A 260 26.83 -16.15 -21.41
C GLN A 260 26.25 -15.80 -20.02
N LEU A 261 26.81 -14.78 -19.38
CA LEU A 261 26.38 -14.37 -18.01
C LEU A 261 24.87 -14.15 -17.89
N LEU A 262 24.24 -13.51 -18.87
CA LEU A 262 22.79 -13.26 -18.87
C LEU A 262 21.97 -14.55 -19.02
N GLU A 263 22.43 -15.52 -19.79
CA GLU A 263 21.79 -16.82 -19.93
C GLU A 263 21.94 -17.65 -18.65
N PHE A 264 23.11 -17.56 -18.01
CA PHE A 264 23.36 -18.18 -16.72
C PHE A 264 22.42 -17.61 -15.64
N LEU A 265 22.32 -16.28 -15.51
CA LEU A 265 21.42 -15.61 -14.57
C LEU A 265 19.95 -15.97 -14.82
N LYS A 266 19.53 -16.06 -16.08
CA LYS A 266 18.18 -16.48 -16.45
C LYS A 266 17.86 -17.92 -16.04
N LYS A 267 18.84 -18.82 -16.04
CA LYS A 267 18.68 -20.22 -15.61
C LYS A 267 18.49 -20.36 -14.09
N ILE A 268 19.11 -19.50 -13.30
CA ILE A 268 19.01 -19.56 -11.85
C ILE A 268 17.81 -18.75 -11.31
N ASP A 269 17.29 -17.79 -12.07
CA ASP A 269 16.10 -17.00 -11.71
C ASP A 269 14.85 -17.58 -12.41
N THR A 270 14.30 -18.63 -11.82
CA THR A 270 13.11 -19.32 -12.33
C THR A 270 11.83 -18.48 -12.27
N GLU A 271 11.78 -17.42 -11.45
CA GLU A 271 10.63 -16.54 -11.32
C GLU A 271 10.65 -15.37 -12.33
N ASN A 272 11.83 -14.98 -12.79
CA ASN A 272 12.05 -13.81 -13.65
C ASN A 272 12.57 -14.16 -15.05
N ASN A 273 11.91 -15.01 -15.77
CA ASN A 273 12.28 -15.46 -17.12
C ASN A 273 12.49 -14.35 -18.19
N SER A 274 12.68 -13.10 -17.82
CA SER A 274 12.92 -11.96 -18.71
C SER A 274 14.30 -11.34 -18.48
N LEU A 275 15.13 -11.27 -19.52
CA LEU A 275 16.44 -10.62 -19.50
C LEU A 275 16.40 -9.15 -19.07
N SER A 276 15.27 -8.46 -19.26
CA SER A 276 15.08 -7.07 -18.85
C SER A 276 14.95 -6.88 -17.34
N LYS A 277 14.65 -7.94 -16.59
CA LYS A 277 14.53 -7.90 -15.12
C LYS A 277 15.82 -8.29 -14.39
N ILE A 278 16.81 -8.81 -15.11
CA ILE A 278 18.10 -9.25 -14.56
C ILE A 278 19.17 -8.13 -14.65
N LYS A 279 18.80 -6.94 -15.05
CA LYS A 279 19.74 -5.80 -15.17
C LYS A 279 20.05 -5.16 -13.84
#